data_a0fc010f2ad2b7d3433a47c41f280919
#
_entry.id   a0fc010f2ad2b7d3433a47c41f280919
#
_cell.length_a   1.000
_cell.length_b   1.000
_cell.length_c   1.000
_cell.angle_alpha   90.00
_cell.angle_beta   90.00
_cell.angle_gamma   90.00
#
_symmetry.space_group_name_H-M   'P 1'
#
loop_
_entity.id
_entity.type
_entity.pdbx_description
1 polymer ?
#
loop_
_entity_poly.entity_id
_entity_poly.type
_entity_poly.pdbx_seq_one_letter_code
_entity_poly.pdbx_strand_id
1 'polypeptide(L)'
;MTITNQLRHLAIAALFGLLVSAAHGAPVTFSTKDLCVEGVAAPLAVEVAETQAQRNRGLMQRESLAKDAGMLFLFDGPMAKGVGFYMYRTLIPLDVAFADADGRIVSIMTMTPCPHDDPRRCKVYRPGRTFVSALEMNAGFFERHGVKKGDRLFDPAEGRCDLAPDDEPMADND
;
A
#
# COMPACT_ATOMS: atom_id res chain seq x y z
N MET A 1 8.11 51.57 -73.46
CA MET A 1 7.61 50.19 -73.32
C MET A 1 8.26 49.66 -72.12
N THR A 2 7.56 49.74 -70.96
CA THR A 2 8.12 49.53 -69.65
C THR A 2 7.48 48.29 -69.10
N ILE A 3 8.28 47.25 -68.81
CA ILE A 3 7.80 46.01 -68.23
C ILE A 3 8.16 46.05 -66.74
N THR A 4 7.16 46.21 -65.90
CA THR A 4 7.27 46.19 -64.43
C THR A 4 7.28 44.75 -63.94
N ASN A 5 8.37 44.38 -63.34
CA ASN A 5 8.53 43.02 -62.70
C ASN A 5 8.05 43.09 -61.29
N GLN A 6 6.90 42.42 -60.95
CA GLN A 6 6.36 42.31 -59.67
C GLN A 6 6.94 41.03 -58.97
N LEU A 7 7.86 41.27 -58.05
CA LEU A 7 8.35 40.19 -57.11
C LEU A 7 7.29 39.88 -56.04
N ARG A 8 6.72 38.69 -56.10
CA ARG A 8 5.84 38.16 -55.13
C ARG A 8 6.69 37.58 -53.97
N HIS A 9 6.70 38.25 -52.85
CA HIS A 9 7.25 37.70 -51.63
C HIS A 9 6.26 36.69 -51.02
N LEU A 10 6.57 35.39 -51.12
CA LEU A 10 5.91 34.32 -50.37
C LEU A 10 6.46 34.32 -48.94
N ALA A 11 5.66 34.79 -47.98
CA ALA A 11 5.94 34.64 -46.59
C ALA A 11 5.53 33.21 -46.14
N ILE A 12 6.52 32.38 -45.91
CA ILE A 12 6.30 31.05 -45.29
C ILE A 12 6.21 31.28 -43.79
N ALA A 13 5.00 31.25 -43.24
CA ALA A 13 4.77 31.22 -41.81
C ALA A 13 5.02 29.80 -41.29
N ALA A 14 6.21 29.59 -40.70
CA ALA A 14 6.51 28.36 -39.98
C ALA A 14 5.71 28.33 -38.66
N LEU A 15 4.63 27.57 -38.63
CA LEU A 15 3.93 27.23 -37.39
C LEU A 15 4.83 26.27 -36.58
N PHE A 16 5.55 26.83 -35.60
CA PHE A 16 6.21 26.05 -34.57
C PHE A 16 5.13 25.56 -33.57
N GLY A 17 4.59 24.36 -33.82
CA GLY A 17 3.72 23.68 -32.85
C GLY A 17 4.53 23.29 -31.62
N LEU A 18 4.34 23.99 -30.49
CA LEU A 18 4.82 23.54 -29.20
C LEU A 18 4.10 22.21 -28.85
N LEU A 19 4.80 21.09 -29.03
CA LEU A 19 4.41 19.83 -28.44
C LEU A 19 4.64 19.95 -26.94
N VAL A 20 3.60 20.32 -26.19
CA VAL A 20 3.58 20.18 -24.72
C VAL A 20 3.48 18.68 -24.42
N SER A 21 4.63 18.02 -24.25
CA SER A 21 4.67 16.67 -23.65
C SER A 21 4.18 16.78 -22.23
N ALA A 22 2.93 16.40 -21.97
CA ALA A 22 2.44 16.16 -20.63
C ALA A 22 3.24 14.97 -20.05
N ALA A 23 4.20 15.25 -19.20
CA ALA A 23 4.90 14.23 -18.42
C ALA A 23 3.89 13.61 -17.44
N HIS A 24 3.17 12.60 -17.90
CA HIS A 24 2.41 11.74 -16.99
C HIS A 24 3.43 10.94 -16.20
N GLY A 25 3.50 11.19 -14.90
CA GLY A 25 4.31 10.36 -13.99
C GLY A 25 3.96 8.88 -14.20
N ALA A 26 4.97 8.01 -14.18
CA ALA A 26 4.75 6.57 -14.30
C ALA A 26 3.74 6.09 -13.24
N PRO A 27 2.84 5.17 -13.59
CA PRO A 27 1.89 4.63 -12.63
C PRO A 27 2.64 3.95 -11.47
N VAL A 28 2.13 4.14 -10.26
CA VAL A 28 2.67 3.45 -9.07
C VAL A 28 2.30 1.98 -9.17
N THR A 29 3.31 1.12 -9.20
CA THR A 29 3.17 -0.34 -9.24
C THR A 29 3.64 -0.95 -7.92
N PHE A 30 3.15 -2.15 -7.60
CA PHE A 30 3.47 -2.87 -6.39
C PHE A 30 4.03 -4.25 -6.75
N SER A 31 5.04 -4.71 -6.03
CA SER A 31 5.43 -6.12 -6.02
C SER A 31 4.45 -6.91 -5.16
N THR A 32 4.42 -8.22 -5.32
CA THR A 32 3.67 -9.13 -4.46
C THR A 32 4.64 -10.04 -3.74
N LYS A 33 4.36 -10.33 -2.47
CA LYS A 33 5.09 -11.35 -1.69
C LYS A 33 4.11 -12.21 -0.90
N ASP A 34 4.55 -13.41 -0.57
CA ASP A 34 3.84 -14.25 0.38
C ASP A 34 4.16 -13.79 1.81
N LEU A 35 3.15 -13.75 2.65
CA LEU A 35 3.24 -13.33 4.06
C LEU A 35 2.43 -14.31 4.91
N CYS A 36 3.02 -14.82 5.98
CA CYS A 36 2.31 -15.52 7.02
C CYS A 36 1.73 -14.53 8.04
N VAL A 37 0.51 -14.83 8.44
CA VAL A 37 -0.14 -14.26 9.63
C VAL A 37 -0.38 -15.41 10.59
N GLU A 38 0.16 -15.37 11.79
CA GLU A 38 0.01 -16.41 12.78
C GLU A 38 -1.48 -16.74 13.00
N GLY A 39 -1.82 -18.04 12.95
CA GLY A 39 -3.19 -18.52 13.04
C GLY A 39 -3.95 -18.56 11.70
N VAL A 40 -3.38 -18.09 10.61
CA VAL A 40 -3.95 -18.20 9.26
C VAL A 40 -3.29 -19.39 8.54
N ALA A 41 -4.10 -20.35 8.09
CA ALA A 41 -3.64 -21.68 7.65
C ALA A 41 -2.67 -21.67 6.44
N ALA A 42 -2.64 -20.62 5.63
CA ALA A 42 -1.82 -20.53 4.43
C ALA A 42 -1.23 -19.12 4.27
N PRO A 43 -0.08 -19.00 3.57
CA PRO A 43 0.47 -17.71 3.21
C PRO A 43 -0.52 -16.87 2.41
N LEU A 44 -0.51 -15.57 2.63
CA LEU A 44 -1.30 -14.57 1.93
C LEU A 44 -0.43 -13.91 0.87
N ALA A 45 -0.88 -13.89 -0.38
CA ALA A 45 -0.23 -13.11 -1.43
C ALA A 45 -0.63 -11.62 -1.28
N VAL A 46 0.26 -10.81 -0.71
CA VAL A 46 0.02 -9.39 -0.45
C VAL A 46 0.87 -8.49 -1.34
N GLU A 47 0.32 -7.36 -1.74
CA GLU A 47 1.09 -6.31 -2.40
C GLU A 47 2.00 -5.62 -1.39
N VAL A 48 3.16 -5.10 -1.83
CA VAL A 48 4.13 -4.45 -0.95
C VAL A 48 4.25 -2.97 -1.29
N ALA A 49 4.06 -2.12 -0.28
CA ALA A 49 4.26 -0.67 -0.35
C ALA A 49 5.52 -0.30 0.46
N GLU A 50 6.67 -0.21 -0.21
CA GLU A 50 7.98 0.03 0.40
C GLU A 50 8.57 1.41 0.09
N THR A 51 8.13 2.05 -1.00
CA THR A 51 8.52 3.42 -1.32
C THR A 51 7.52 4.43 -0.78
N GLN A 52 7.92 5.68 -0.58
CA GLN A 52 7.01 6.75 -0.15
C GLN A 52 5.84 6.94 -1.13
N ALA A 53 6.09 6.82 -2.45
CA ALA A 53 5.05 6.93 -3.46
C ALA A 53 4.02 5.79 -3.34
N GLN A 54 4.49 4.56 -3.12
CA GLN A 54 3.64 3.40 -2.90
C GLN A 54 2.84 3.52 -1.60
N ARG A 55 3.49 3.89 -0.48
CA ARG A 55 2.79 4.11 0.79
C ARG A 55 1.73 5.22 0.69
N ASN A 56 2.03 6.30 -0.04
CA ASN A 56 1.05 7.38 -0.27
C ASN A 56 -0.12 6.93 -1.15
N ARG A 57 0.11 6.02 -2.10
CA ARG A 57 -0.94 5.47 -2.97
C ARG A 57 -1.79 4.46 -2.22
N GLY A 58 -1.18 3.49 -1.53
CA GLY A 58 -1.88 2.42 -0.83
C GLY A 58 -3.00 1.80 -1.67
N LEU A 59 -4.09 1.46 -1.02
CA LEU A 59 -5.29 0.86 -1.64
C LEU A 59 -6.31 1.91 -2.14
N MET A 60 -5.90 3.16 -2.32
CA MET A 60 -6.78 4.23 -2.83
C MET A 60 -7.43 3.87 -4.17
N GLN A 61 -8.69 4.28 -4.35
CA GLN A 61 -9.49 4.14 -5.56
C GLN A 61 -9.78 2.69 -5.98
N ARG A 62 -9.60 1.71 -5.08
CA ARG A 62 -10.03 0.34 -5.33
C ARG A 62 -11.48 0.18 -4.90
N GLU A 63 -12.30 -0.35 -5.80
CA GLU A 63 -13.71 -0.63 -5.56
C GLU A 63 -13.92 -1.96 -4.82
N SER A 64 -12.92 -2.85 -4.91
CA SER A 64 -12.92 -4.13 -4.22
C SER A 64 -11.49 -4.63 -3.99
N LEU A 65 -11.35 -5.58 -3.07
CA LEU A 65 -10.14 -6.34 -2.81
C LEU A 65 -10.53 -7.81 -2.74
N ALA A 66 -9.78 -8.70 -3.39
CA ALA A 66 -10.04 -10.14 -3.29
C ALA A 66 -10.03 -10.59 -1.83
N LYS A 67 -10.76 -11.66 -1.50
CA LYS A 67 -11.06 -12.07 -0.11
C LYS A 67 -9.82 -12.11 0.79
N ASP A 68 -8.75 -12.73 0.30
CA ASP A 68 -7.50 -12.94 1.05
C ASP A 68 -6.33 -12.09 0.50
N ALA A 69 -6.64 -11.06 -0.31
CA ALA A 69 -5.66 -10.08 -0.76
C ALA A 69 -5.50 -8.94 0.26
N GLY A 70 -4.31 -8.34 0.27
CA GLY A 70 -3.98 -7.24 1.16
C GLY A 70 -2.80 -6.43 0.66
N MET A 71 -2.39 -5.46 1.47
CA MET A 71 -1.19 -4.67 1.22
C MET A 71 -0.35 -4.54 2.49
N LEU A 72 0.92 -4.94 2.37
CA LEU A 72 1.93 -4.80 3.42
C LEU A 72 2.69 -3.50 3.20
N PHE A 73 2.60 -2.59 4.15
CA PHE A 73 3.36 -1.36 4.21
C PHE A 73 4.64 -1.60 5.00
N LEU A 74 5.79 -1.37 4.39
CA LEU A 74 7.11 -1.45 5.02
C LEU A 74 7.67 -0.04 5.21
N PHE A 75 8.31 0.18 6.36
CA PHE A 75 8.95 1.45 6.70
C PHE A 75 10.45 1.23 6.96
N ASP A 76 11.27 2.23 6.58
CA ASP A 76 12.74 2.16 6.70
C ASP A 76 13.23 2.17 8.17
N GLY A 77 12.31 2.31 9.12
CA GLY A 77 12.60 2.32 10.55
C GLY A 77 11.35 2.51 11.39
N PRO A 78 11.48 2.53 12.73
CA PRO A 78 10.34 2.61 13.62
C PRO A 78 9.55 3.91 13.46
N MET A 79 8.28 3.78 13.18
CA MET A 79 7.31 4.89 13.11
C MET A 79 6.86 5.26 14.52
N ALA A 80 6.83 6.56 14.80
CA ALA A 80 6.41 7.05 16.11
C ALA A 80 4.91 6.73 16.38
N LYS A 81 4.57 6.52 17.65
CA LYS A 81 3.19 6.18 18.11
C LYS A 81 2.10 7.15 17.65
N GLY A 82 2.47 8.39 17.29
CA GLY A 82 1.55 9.41 16.79
C GLY A 82 1.29 9.34 15.27
N VAL A 83 2.08 8.56 14.55
CA VAL A 83 1.86 8.29 13.11
C VAL A 83 0.73 7.30 12.95
N GLY A 84 -0.05 7.43 11.90
CA GLY A 84 -1.18 6.55 11.63
C GLY A 84 -1.63 6.61 10.18
N PHE A 85 -2.65 5.85 9.88
CA PHE A 85 -3.23 5.70 8.56
C PHE A 85 -4.52 6.50 8.44
N TYR A 86 -4.89 6.86 7.23
CA TYR A 86 -6.14 7.54 6.91
C TYR A 86 -6.74 6.96 5.61
N MET A 87 -8.07 7.03 5.49
CA MET A 87 -8.82 6.38 4.42
C MET A 87 -9.22 7.35 3.28
N TYR A 88 -8.39 8.39 3.04
CA TYR A 88 -8.62 9.32 1.94
C TYR A 88 -8.61 8.59 0.60
N ARG A 89 -9.70 8.78 -0.18
CA ARG A 89 -9.90 8.10 -1.47
C ARG A 89 -9.83 6.56 -1.43
N THR A 90 -9.87 5.95 -0.25
CA THR A 90 -10.02 4.51 -0.10
C THR A 90 -11.52 4.21 -0.03
N LEU A 91 -12.03 3.43 -0.98
CA LEU A 91 -13.47 3.28 -1.22
C LEU A 91 -14.09 2.13 -0.41
N ILE A 92 -13.28 1.22 0.07
CA ILE A 92 -13.69 0.03 0.81
C ILE A 92 -13.23 0.11 2.27
N PRO A 93 -14.00 -0.43 3.22
CA PRO A 93 -13.55 -0.55 4.60
C PRO A 93 -12.42 -1.60 4.70
N LEU A 94 -11.42 -1.32 5.54
CA LEU A 94 -10.24 -2.16 5.70
C LEU A 94 -9.97 -2.39 7.18
N ASP A 95 -9.41 -3.56 7.50
CA ASP A 95 -8.69 -3.77 8.75
C ASP A 95 -7.21 -3.44 8.55
N VAL A 96 -6.56 -2.90 9.57
CA VAL A 96 -5.11 -2.70 9.60
C VAL A 96 -4.52 -3.32 10.86
N ALA A 97 -3.49 -4.17 10.68
CA ALA A 97 -2.65 -4.68 11.75
C ALA A 97 -1.28 -3.99 11.68
N PHE A 98 -0.90 -3.28 12.74
CA PHE A 98 0.43 -2.66 12.89
C PHE A 98 1.34 -3.63 13.62
N ALA A 99 2.57 -3.83 13.12
CA ALA A 99 3.53 -4.74 13.72
C ALA A 99 4.86 -4.05 14.04
N ASP A 100 5.52 -4.51 15.10
CA ASP A 100 6.84 -4.07 15.54
C ASP A 100 7.97 -4.75 14.75
N ALA A 101 9.20 -4.54 15.18
CA ALA A 101 10.40 -5.05 14.49
C ALA A 101 10.52 -6.59 14.54
N ASP A 102 9.86 -7.25 15.51
CA ASP A 102 9.81 -8.70 15.62
C ASP A 102 8.61 -9.29 14.87
N GLY A 103 7.88 -8.47 14.11
CA GLY A 103 6.68 -8.83 13.40
C GLY A 103 5.45 -8.98 14.31
N ARG A 104 5.56 -8.70 15.63
CA ARG A 104 4.43 -8.85 16.55
C ARG A 104 3.41 -7.74 16.34
N ILE A 105 2.15 -8.14 16.19
CA ILE A 105 1.02 -7.22 16.04
C ILE A 105 0.83 -6.43 17.34
N VAL A 106 1.04 -5.12 17.28
CA VAL A 106 0.90 -4.21 18.41
C VAL A 106 -0.48 -3.54 18.48
N SER A 107 -1.19 -3.50 17.35
CA SER A 107 -2.55 -2.94 17.25
C SER A 107 -3.28 -3.46 16.02
N ILE A 108 -4.57 -3.71 16.15
CA ILE A 108 -5.49 -3.98 15.02
C ILE A 108 -6.62 -2.97 15.10
N MET A 109 -7.02 -2.42 13.94
CA MET A 109 -8.13 -1.48 13.86
C MET A 109 -8.90 -1.67 12.55
N THR A 110 -10.24 -1.51 12.62
CA THR A 110 -11.06 -1.38 11.43
C THR A 110 -11.17 0.08 11.04
N MET A 111 -10.91 0.36 9.77
CA MET A 111 -10.90 1.68 9.16
C MET A 111 -12.06 1.82 8.17
N THR A 112 -12.82 2.90 8.27
CA THR A 112 -13.92 3.21 7.34
C THR A 112 -13.49 4.25 6.32
N PRO A 113 -14.02 4.21 5.08
CA PRO A 113 -13.76 5.21 4.06
C PRO A 113 -13.95 6.65 4.57
N CYS A 114 -13.07 7.54 4.13
CA CYS A 114 -13.19 8.96 4.48
C CYS A 114 -14.27 9.64 3.63
N PRO A 115 -15.28 10.30 4.22
CA PRO A 115 -16.34 10.95 3.48
C PRO A 115 -15.96 12.33 2.93
N HIS A 116 -14.69 12.74 3.04
CA HIS A 116 -14.24 14.09 2.70
C HIS A 116 -13.26 14.08 1.53
N ASP A 117 -13.37 15.12 0.68
CA ASP A 117 -12.42 15.37 -0.42
C ASP A 117 -11.12 16.05 0.04
N ASP A 118 -11.05 16.48 1.30
CA ASP A 118 -9.84 17.03 1.92
C ASP A 118 -9.23 15.98 2.88
N PRO A 119 -8.01 15.47 2.61
CA PRO A 119 -7.36 14.46 3.45
C PRO A 119 -7.14 14.93 4.89
N ARG A 120 -7.01 16.24 5.15
CA ARG A 120 -6.83 16.81 6.48
C ARG A 120 -8.07 16.65 7.37
N ARG A 121 -9.23 16.39 6.77
CA ARG A 121 -10.49 16.14 7.45
C ARG A 121 -10.77 14.66 7.70
N CYS A 122 -9.95 13.77 7.15
CA CYS A 122 -10.09 12.34 7.36
C CYS A 122 -9.65 11.95 8.77
N LYS A 123 -10.36 10.99 9.35
CA LYS A 123 -9.94 10.35 10.59
C LYS A 123 -8.56 9.70 10.40
N VAL A 124 -7.67 9.91 11.37
CA VAL A 124 -6.37 9.23 11.42
C VAL A 124 -6.42 8.11 12.45
N TYR A 125 -6.14 6.89 12.01
CA TYR A 125 -6.10 5.68 12.81
C TYR A 125 -4.67 5.45 13.29
N ARG A 126 -4.42 5.72 14.58
CA ARG A 126 -3.09 5.66 15.21
C ARG A 126 -2.98 4.44 16.10
N PRO A 127 -1.93 3.60 15.96
CA PRO A 127 -1.76 2.41 16.80
C PRO A 127 -1.47 2.74 18.28
N GLY A 128 -1.03 3.96 18.60
CA GLY A 128 -0.61 4.35 19.94
C GLY A 128 0.69 3.66 20.41
N ARG A 129 1.34 2.91 19.53
CA ARG A 129 2.61 2.21 19.71
C ARG A 129 3.53 2.50 18.54
N THR A 130 4.83 2.29 18.72
CA THR A 130 5.79 2.25 17.60
C THR A 130 5.56 1.00 16.78
N PHE A 131 5.78 1.10 15.45
CA PHE A 131 5.64 -0.01 14.50
C PHE A 131 6.64 0.17 13.35
N VAL A 132 6.95 -0.90 12.63
CA VAL A 132 7.81 -0.88 11.43
C VAL A 132 7.09 -1.37 10.19
N SER A 133 5.95 -2.02 10.36
CA SER A 133 5.12 -2.49 9.24
C SER A 133 3.63 -2.39 9.59
N ALA A 134 2.79 -2.42 8.56
CA ALA A 134 1.35 -2.50 8.72
C ALA A 134 0.75 -3.34 7.58
N LEU A 135 -0.18 -4.23 7.91
CA LEU A 135 -0.90 -5.06 6.96
C LEU A 135 -2.35 -4.59 6.86
N GLU A 136 -2.75 -4.13 5.68
CA GLU A 136 -4.15 -3.82 5.36
C GLU A 136 -4.81 -5.02 4.67
N MET A 137 -5.98 -5.40 5.16
CA MET A 137 -6.83 -6.48 4.64
C MET A 137 -8.28 -6.00 4.54
N ASN A 138 -9.14 -6.77 3.87
CA ASN A 138 -10.60 -6.52 3.93
C ASN A 138 -11.09 -6.43 5.37
N ALA A 139 -12.02 -5.53 5.65
CA ALA A 139 -12.61 -5.39 6.98
C ALA A 139 -13.19 -6.72 7.50
N GLY A 140 -12.94 -7.02 8.78
CA GLY A 140 -13.31 -8.27 9.45
C GLY A 140 -12.37 -9.44 9.14
N PHE A 141 -11.26 -9.23 8.41
CA PHE A 141 -10.31 -10.31 8.10
C PHE A 141 -9.70 -10.89 9.37
N PHE A 142 -9.12 -10.08 10.22
CA PHE A 142 -8.44 -10.55 11.42
C PHE A 142 -9.39 -11.22 12.40
N GLU A 143 -10.60 -10.70 12.58
CA GLU A 143 -11.63 -11.30 13.43
C GLU A 143 -12.03 -12.70 12.92
N ARG A 144 -12.30 -12.85 11.62
CA ARG A 144 -12.68 -14.15 11.01
C ARG A 144 -11.61 -15.23 11.16
N HIS A 145 -10.35 -14.84 11.23
CA HIS A 145 -9.21 -15.76 11.38
C HIS A 145 -8.73 -15.88 12.84
N GLY A 146 -9.39 -15.21 13.80
CA GLY A 146 -9.00 -15.24 15.20
C GLY A 146 -7.69 -14.52 15.52
N VAL A 147 -7.18 -13.71 14.54
CA VAL A 147 -5.92 -12.98 14.70
C VAL A 147 -6.09 -11.84 15.68
N LYS A 148 -5.15 -11.73 16.61
CA LYS A 148 -5.19 -10.78 17.71
C LYS A 148 -3.85 -10.09 17.92
N LYS A 149 -3.85 -9.07 18.74
CA LYS A 149 -2.62 -8.43 19.22
C LYS A 149 -1.72 -9.45 19.93
N GLY A 150 -0.44 -9.44 19.57
CA GLY A 150 0.60 -10.38 20.03
C GLY A 150 0.94 -11.45 19.01
N ASP A 151 0.00 -11.80 18.12
CA ASP A 151 0.28 -12.71 17.00
C ASP A 151 1.28 -12.06 16.04
N ARG A 152 1.90 -12.85 15.14
CA ARG A 152 3.01 -12.39 14.28
C ARG A 152 2.64 -12.33 12.81
N LEU A 153 3.28 -11.36 12.12
CA LEU A 153 3.46 -11.30 10.68
C LEU A 153 4.89 -11.73 10.38
N PHE A 154 5.10 -12.72 9.51
CA PHE A 154 6.43 -13.26 9.24
C PHE A 154 6.55 -13.82 7.82
N ASP A 155 7.78 -14.03 7.36
CA ASP A 155 8.05 -14.65 6.06
C ASP A 155 7.74 -16.16 6.14
N PRO A 156 7.08 -16.76 5.13
CA PRO A 156 6.84 -18.21 5.11
C PRO A 156 8.10 -19.08 5.24
N ALA A 157 9.27 -18.53 4.95
CA ALA A 157 10.54 -19.23 5.15
C ALA A 157 10.93 -19.37 6.64
N GLU A 158 10.28 -18.62 7.54
CA GLU A 158 10.55 -18.68 8.99
C GLU A 158 9.77 -19.79 9.71
N GLY A 159 8.72 -20.34 9.07
CA GLY A 159 7.92 -21.40 9.67
C GLY A 159 6.54 -21.54 9.03
N ARG A 160 5.71 -22.36 9.64
CA ARG A 160 4.33 -22.61 9.19
C ARG A 160 3.40 -21.47 9.66
N CYS A 161 2.55 -20.99 8.76
CA CYS A 161 1.64 -19.86 9.06
C CYS A 161 0.59 -20.16 10.13
N ASP A 162 0.18 -21.41 10.28
CA ASP A 162 -0.82 -21.85 11.28
C ASP A 162 -0.26 -22.01 12.70
N LEU A 163 1.07 -21.94 12.85
CA LEU A 163 1.78 -22.00 14.13
C LEU A 163 2.61 -20.73 14.32
N ALA A 164 2.85 -20.36 15.59
CA ALA A 164 3.91 -19.39 15.87
C ALA A 164 5.27 -19.99 15.47
N PRO A 165 6.21 -19.20 14.92
CA PRO A 165 7.53 -19.70 14.54
C PRO A 165 8.30 -20.40 15.69
N ASP A 166 8.01 -20.03 16.93
CA ASP A 166 8.64 -20.59 18.12
C ASP A 166 8.00 -21.90 18.59
N ASP A 167 6.84 -22.27 18.01
CA ASP A 167 6.06 -23.48 18.35
C ASP A 167 6.30 -24.63 17.35
N GLU A 168 7.21 -24.47 16.38
CA GLU A 168 7.52 -25.56 15.45
C GLU A 168 8.24 -26.68 16.20
N PRO A 169 7.72 -27.92 16.14
CA PRO A 169 8.38 -29.05 16.82
C PRO A 169 9.79 -29.19 16.25
N MET A 170 10.79 -29.20 17.13
CA MET A 170 12.17 -29.46 16.77
C MET A 170 12.19 -30.74 15.93
N ALA A 171 12.70 -30.65 14.71
CA ALA A 171 12.88 -31.83 13.86
C ALA A 171 13.76 -32.81 14.65
N ASP A 172 13.21 -33.99 14.99
CA ASP A 172 13.97 -35.07 15.57
C ASP A 172 15.06 -35.45 14.57
N ASN A 173 16.29 -35.02 14.89
CA ASN A 173 17.47 -35.48 14.17
C ASN A 173 17.83 -36.87 14.70
N ASP A 174 17.25 -37.91 14.09
CA ASP A 174 17.72 -39.28 14.20
C ASP A 174 18.97 -39.51 13.32
#